data_9ee7a8abe355eed32aa9849bd49c998d
#
_entry.id   9ee7a8abe355eed32aa9849bd49c998d
#
_cell.length_a   1.000
_cell.length_b   1.000
_cell.length_c   1.000
_cell.angle_alpha   90.00
_cell.angle_beta   90.00
_cell.angle_gamma   90.00
#
_symmetry.space_group_name_H-M   'P 1'
#
loop_
_entity.id
_entity.type
_entity.pdbx_description
1 polymer ?
#
loop_
_entity_poly.entity_id
_entity_poly.type
_entity_poly.pdbx_seq_one_letter_code
_entity_poly.pdbx_strand_id
1 'polypeptide(L)'
;MVRESDRARMYWDKLSVVDSDHQQWMLLAIEEGELARGTTGDNPWVGCVIVSAEGALVGRGHTLGPGEDHAEIAAARDAEAHGYSVAGATLYSTLEPCSFHGRTPACSRSIAARGITRVVIGIRDPHPRVDGAGIAILRAAGVEVLEGFCEAEIRRQLGPWIIEHHPHEPRQRAEALSESARLDQGRLDPKQFDRLADIYGVDRARIQALFEPT
;
A
#
# COMPACT_ATOMS: atom_id res chain seq x y z
N MET A 1 -26.74 21.55 -26.95
CA MET A 1 -26.01 20.32 -27.32
C MET A 1 -24.57 20.53 -26.85
N VAL A 2 -24.14 19.86 -25.74
CA VAL A 2 -22.79 19.97 -25.21
C VAL A 2 -21.86 19.19 -26.14
N ARG A 3 -20.79 19.82 -26.63
CA ARG A 3 -19.85 19.23 -27.59
C ARG A 3 -19.15 18.02 -26.98
N GLU A 4 -18.79 17.04 -27.77
CA GLU A 4 -18.13 15.80 -27.34
C GLU A 4 -16.78 16.06 -26.67
N SER A 5 -16.06 17.11 -27.12
CA SER A 5 -14.84 17.64 -26.50
C SER A 5 -15.05 18.16 -25.08
N ASP A 6 -16.21 18.77 -24.79
CA ASP A 6 -16.54 19.30 -23.48
C ASP A 6 -16.89 18.18 -22.49
N ARG A 7 -17.53 17.09 -22.97
CA ARG A 7 -17.80 15.88 -22.18
C ARG A 7 -16.51 15.13 -21.82
N ALA A 8 -15.60 14.98 -22.77
CA ALA A 8 -14.30 14.37 -22.53
C ALA A 8 -13.51 15.18 -21.48
N ARG A 9 -13.47 16.51 -21.62
CA ARG A 9 -12.79 17.40 -20.68
C ARG A 9 -13.39 17.33 -19.29
N MET A 10 -14.72 17.35 -19.15
CA MET A 10 -15.41 17.17 -17.86
C MET A 10 -15.14 15.79 -17.24
N TYR A 11 -14.95 14.75 -18.05
CA TYR A 11 -14.61 13.41 -17.55
C TYR A 11 -13.18 13.35 -17.02
N TRP A 12 -12.22 13.93 -17.75
CA TRP A 12 -10.81 14.03 -17.31
C TRP A 12 -10.65 14.94 -16.09
N ASP A 13 -11.36 16.06 -16.02
CA ASP A 13 -11.36 16.95 -14.87
C ASP A 13 -11.93 16.24 -13.62
N LYS A 14 -12.96 15.42 -13.75
CA LYS A 14 -13.50 14.61 -12.65
C LYS A 14 -12.54 13.51 -12.19
N LEU A 15 -11.88 12.81 -13.13
CA LEU A 15 -10.89 11.79 -12.80
C LEU A 15 -9.68 12.40 -12.06
N SER A 16 -9.20 13.55 -12.50
CA SER A 16 -8.07 14.22 -11.85
C SER A 16 -8.39 14.70 -10.43
N VAL A 17 -9.62 15.11 -10.16
CA VAL A 17 -10.07 15.51 -8.81
C VAL A 17 -10.21 14.28 -7.90
N VAL A 18 -10.79 13.19 -8.39
CA VAL A 18 -10.95 11.94 -7.61
C VAL A 18 -9.58 11.32 -7.29
N ASP A 19 -8.64 11.34 -8.24
CA ASP A 19 -7.28 10.85 -8.01
C ASP A 19 -6.51 11.73 -7.00
N SER A 20 -6.71 13.04 -7.02
CA SER A 20 -6.09 13.96 -6.05
C SER A 20 -6.58 13.69 -4.62
N ASP A 21 -7.87 13.40 -4.44
CA ASP A 21 -8.44 13.09 -3.12
C ASP A 21 -7.91 11.76 -2.58
N HIS A 22 -7.86 10.71 -3.40
CA HIS A 22 -7.27 9.42 -3.00
C HIS A 22 -5.78 9.56 -2.65
N GLN A 23 -5.04 10.37 -3.41
CA GLN A 23 -3.64 10.62 -3.15
C GLN A 23 -3.42 11.34 -1.80
N GLN A 24 -4.24 12.35 -1.46
CA GLN A 24 -4.16 13.05 -0.19
C GLN A 24 -4.40 12.10 1.01
N TRP A 25 -5.42 11.26 0.93
CA TRP A 25 -5.71 10.29 1.99
C TRP A 25 -4.62 9.23 2.12
N MET A 26 -4.02 8.80 1.01
CA MET A 26 -2.89 7.87 1.06
C MET A 26 -1.65 8.52 1.66
N LEU A 27 -1.37 9.80 1.41
CA LEU A 27 -0.27 10.53 2.07
C LEU A 27 -0.47 10.60 3.59
N LEU A 28 -1.70 10.82 4.07
CA LEU A 28 -2.00 10.73 5.51
C LEU A 28 -1.77 9.32 6.07
N ALA A 29 -2.12 8.28 5.31
CA ALA A 29 -1.83 6.91 5.74
C ALA A 29 -0.31 6.66 5.81
N ILE A 30 0.49 7.23 4.90
CA ILE A 30 1.96 7.16 4.95
C ILE A 30 2.48 7.85 6.23
N GLU A 31 1.97 9.02 6.58
CA GLU A 31 2.33 9.73 7.82
C GLU A 31 2.01 8.89 9.06
N GLU A 32 0.85 8.25 9.12
CA GLU A 32 0.51 7.32 10.21
C GLU A 32 1.49 6.14 10.29
N GLY A 33 1.89 5.56 9.15
CA GLY A 33 2.85 4.46 9.10
C GLY A 33 4.22 4.83 9.67
N GLU A 34 4.66 6.08 9.51
CA GLU A 34 5.93 6.55 10.11
C GLU A 34 5.93 6.49 11.63
N LEU A 35 4.78 6.64 12.28
CA LEU A 35 4.66 6.54 13.74
C LEU A 35 4.98 5.13 14.27
N ALA A 36 4.81 4.12 13.42
CA ALA A 36 5.10 2.73 13.75
C ALA A 36 6.57 2.33 13.53
N ARG A 37 7.37 3.16 12.86
CA ARG A 37 8.76 2.85 12.52
C ARG A 37 9.59 2.49 13.76
N GLY A 38 10.16 1.28 13.76
CA GLY A 38 11.02 0.79 14.84
C GLY A 38 10.28 0.23 16.07
N THR A 39 8.94 0.15 16.05
CA THR A 39 8.15 -0.38 17.18
C THR A 39 7.45 -1.69 16.86
N THR A 40 7.42 -2.11 15.60
CA THR A 40 6.61 -3.25 15.11
C THR A 40 7.34 -4.60 15.11
N GLY A 41 8.60 -4.63 15.54
CA GLY A 41 9.45 -5.83 15.45
C GLY A 41 9.69 -6.23 13.99
N ASP A 42 9.32 -7.46 13.65
CA ASP A 42 9.43 -8.03 12.30
C ASP A 42 8.25 -7.65 11.36
N ASN A 43 7.21 -6.97 11.87
CA ASN A 43 6.09 -6.51 11.05
C ASN A 43 6.43 -5.21 10.30
N PRO A 44 5.84 -5.00 9.10
CA PRO A 44 5.96 -3.72 8.39
C PRO A 44 5.26 -2.59 9.15
N TRP A 45 5.81 -1.38 9.08
CA TRP A 45 5.19 -0.18 9.65
C TRP A 45 4.15 0.40 8.69
N VAL A 46 3.00 -0.28 8.64
CA VAL A 46 1.86 0.12 7.81
C VAL A 46 1.09 1.24 8.46
N GLY A 47 0.57 2.16 7.65
CA GLY A 47 -0.37 3.17 8.08
C GLY A 47 -1.72 3.02 7.38
N CYS A 48 -2.77 3.44 8.07
CA CYS A 48 -4.13 3.34 7.59
C CYS A 48 -4.97 4.54 8.02
N VAL A 49 -5.82 5.03 7.12
CA VAL A 49 -6.86 6.00 7.44
C VAL A 49 -8.21 5.53 6.89
N ILE A 50 -9.30 5.93 7.56
CA ILE A 50 -10.68 5.62 7.16
C ILE A 50 -11.43 6.92 6.94
N VAL A 51 -12.06 7.01 5.78
CA VAL A 51 -12.84 8.18 5.34
C VAL A 51 -14.30 7.75 5.18
N SER A 52 -15.22 8.45 5.82
CA SER A 52 -16.65 8.18 5.73
C SER A 52 -17.19 8.37 4.31
N ALA A 53 -18.42 7.90 4.06
CA ALA A 53 -19.09 8.10 2.78
C ALA A 53 -19.29 9.59 2.41
N GLU A 54 -19.32 10.47 3.43
CA GLU A 54 -19.46 11.93 3.28
C GLU A 54 -18.11 12.63 3.08
N GLY A 55 -16.99 11.89 3.04
CA GLY A 55 -15.65 12.42 2.82
C GLY A 55 -14.95 12.96 4.07
N ALA A 56 -15.40 12.60 5.28
CA ALA A 56 -14.75 12.97 6.52
C ALA A 56 -13.75 11.91 6.99
N LEU A 57 -12.58 12.31 7.49
CA LEU A 57 -11.65 11.42 8.19
C LEU A 57 -12.31 10.99 9.51
N VAL A 58 -12.54 9.69 9.69
CA VAL A 58 -13.21 9.13 10.86
C VAL A 58 -12.32 8.22 11.70
N GLY A 59 -11.23 7.69 11.13
CA GLY A 59 -10.30 6.84 11.88
C GLY A 59 -8.91 6.87 11.27
N ARG A 60 -7.90 6.71 12.13
CA ARG A 60 -6.50 6.60 11.76
C ARG A 60 -5.81 5.54 12.60
N GLY A 61 -4.79 4.91 12.06
CA GLY A 61 -4.04 3.89 12.78
C GLY A 61 -2.81 3.43 12.02
N HIS A 62 -1.92 2.80 12.78
CA HIS A 62 -0.71 2.20 12.26
C HIS A 62 -0.49 0.83 12.90
N THR A 63 0.40 0.04 12.34
CA THR A 63 0.78 -1.26 12.92
C THR A 63 1.31 -1.06 14.35
N LEU A 64 0.70 -1.73 15.31
CA LEU A 64 1.14 -1.74 16.70
C LEU A 64 2.24 -2.80 16.92
N GLY A 65 2.57 -3.09 18.18
CA GLY A 65 3.58 -4.07 18.55
C GLY A 65 3.28 -5.49 18.05
N PRO A 66 4.27 -6.40 18.14
CA PRO A 66 4.11 -7.78 17.69
C PRO A 66 2.97 -8.50 18.42
N GLY A 67 1.97 -8.98 17.66
CA GLY A 67 0.78 -9.65 18.20
C GLY A 67 -0.37 -8.72 18.56
N GLU A 68 -0.19 -7.42 18.39
CA GLU A 68 -1.23 -6.41 18.53
C GLU A 68 -1.92 -6.12 17.20
N ASP A 69 -2.74 -5.05 17.13
CA ASP A 69 -3.52 -4.72 15.94
C ASP A 69 -2.64 -4.26 14.78
N HIS A 70 -2.98 -4.70 13.59
CA HIS A 70 -2.49 -4.11 12.37
C HIS A 70 -3.17 -2.76 12.10
N ALA A 71 -2.58 -1.95 11.23
CA ALA A 71 -3.01 -0.58 10.92
C ALA A 71 -4.51 -0.44 10.64
N GLU A 72 -5.08 -1.38 9.88
CA GLU A 72 -6.48 -1.36 9.47
C GLU A 72 -7.43 -1.57 10.65
N ILE A 73 -7.03 -2.44 11.58
CA ILE A 73 -7.83 -2.72 12.78
C ILE A 73 -7.69 -1.57 13.78
N ALA A 74 -6.48 -1.03 13.94
CA ALA A 74 -6.22 0.13 14.76
C ALA A 74 -7.06 1.34 14.29
N ALA A 75 -7.07 1.61 12.98
CA ALA A 75 -7.88 2.70 12.40
C ALA A 75 -9.39 2.49 12.60
N ALA A 76 -9.88 1.24 12.45
CA ALA A 76 -11.28 0.95 12.69
C ALA A 76 -11.67 1.14 14.17
N ARG A 77 -10.83 0.72 15.11
CA ARG A 77 -11.04 0.94 16.54
C ARG A 77 -10.96 2.41 16.94
N ASP A 78 -10.09 3.18 16.30
CA ASP A 78 -10.02 4.62 16.50
C ASP A 78 -11.35 5.28 16.10
N ALA A 79 -11.90 4.94 14.92
CA ALA A 79 -13.22 5.42 14.51
C ALA A 79 -14.31 5.04 15.50
N GLU A 80 -14.37 3.76 15.91
CA GLU A 80 -15.35 3.23 16.85
C GLU A 80 -15.26 3.93 18.23
N ALA A 81 -14.03 4.18 18.72
CA ALA A 81 -13.81 4.89 19.98
C ALA A 81 -14.31 6.34 19.97
N HIS A 82 -14.31 6.98 18.81
CA HIS A 82 -14.86 8.33 18.60
C HIS A 82 -16.36 8.32 18.22
N GLY A 83 -17.01 7.16 18.23
CA GLY A 83 -18.45 7.02 17.96
C GLY A 83 -18.82 7.02 16.48
N TYR A 84 -17.85 6.82 15.58
CA TYR A 84 -18.12 6.73 14.14
C TYR A 84 -18.34 5.29 13.69
N SER A 85 -19.27 5.11 12.75
CA SER A 85 -19.41 3.86 12.00
C SER A 85 -18.47 3.86 10.82
N VAL A 86 -17.81 2.71 10.56
CA VAL A 86 -16.98 2.51 9.36
C VAL A 86 -17.74 1.85 8.22
N ALA A 87 -19.03 1.50 8.43
CA ALA A 87 -19.86 0.92 7.37
C ALA A 87 -20.06 1.95 6.23
N GLY A 88 -19.89 1.52 4.99
CA GLY A 88 -19.95 2.39 3.82
C GLY A 88 -18.70 3.25 3.56
N ALA A 89 -17.72 3.22 4.47
CA ALA A 89 -16.50 4.02 4.37
C ALA A 89 -15.52 3.52 3.32
N THR A 90 -14.53 4.37 3.00
CA THR A 90 -13.32 4.03 2.24
C THR A 90 -12.15 3.91 3.19
N LEU A 91 -11.42 2.81 3.12
CA LEU A 91 -10.19 2.55 3.86
C LEU A 91 -8.98 2.73 2.94
N TYR A 92 -7.97 3.46 3.40
CA TYR A 92 -6.69 3.65 2.74
C TYR A 92 -5.61 2.95 3.53
N SER A 93 -4.90 2.01 2.92
CA SER A 93 -3.79 1.28 3.55
C SER A 93 -2.55 1.37 2.69
N THR A 94 -1.41 1.66 3.31
CA THR A 94 -0.13 1.75 2.58
C THR A 94 0.32 0.40 2.03
N LEU A 95 -0.07 -0.70 2.69
CA LEU A 95 0.24 -2.07 2.26
C LEU A 95 -1.05 -2.88 2.10
N GLU A 96 -1.03 -3.89 1.25
CA GLU A 96 -2.13 -4.84 1.08
C GLU A 96 -2.55 -5.47 2.42
N PRO A 97 -3.84 -5.45 2.79
CA PRO A 97 -4.34 -6.09 3.99
C PRO A 97 -4.09 -7.60 3.99
N CYS A 98 -3.55 -8.14 5.08
CA CYS A 98 -3.19 -9.54 5.18
C CYS A 98 -4.39 -10.48 4.92
N SER A 99 -4.10 -11.64 4.28
CA SER A 99 -5.08 -12.62 3.81
C SER A 99 -5.28 -13.82 4.74
N PHE A 100 -4.36 -14.02 5.70
CA PHE A 100 -4.33 -15.22 6.54
C PHE A 100 -4.38 -14.86 8.04
N HIS A 101 -4.82 -15.81 8.83
CA HIS A 101 -4.76 -15.73 10.28
C HIS A 101 -3.33 -16.02 10.73
N GLY A 102 -2.64 -15.00 11.21
CA GLY A 102 -1.32 -15.10 11.82
C GLY A 102 -1.44 -15.07 13.34
N ARG A 103 -0.75 -14.11 13.98
CA ARG A 103 -0.95 -13.77 15.39
C ARG A 103 -2.30 -13.10 15.63
N THR A 104 -2.84 -12.44 14.60
CA THR A 104 -4.15 -11.79 14.56
C THR A 104 -5.01 -12.33 13.42
N PRO A 105 -6.35 -12.17 13.45
CA PRO A 105 -7.22 -12.51 12.34
C PRO A 105 -6.85 -11.72 11.07
N ALA A 106 -7.14 -12.29 9.88
CA ALA A 106 -6.90 -11.64 8.60
C ALA A 106 -7.60 -10.27 8.49
N CYS A 107 -6.83 -9.21 8.23
CA CYS A 107 -7.37 -7.86 8.09
C CYS A 107 -8.39 -7.76 6.96
N SER A 108 -8.14 -8.39 5.81
CA SER A 108 -9.07 -8.41 4.68
C SER A 108 -10.47 -8.91 5.04
N ARG A 109 -10.57 -9.96 5.88
CA ARG A 109 -11.86 -10.48 6.37
C ARG A 109 -12.51 -9.52 7.37
N SER A 110 -11.72 -8.94 8.27
CA SER A 110 -12.20 -7.98 9.26
C SER A 110 -12.74 -6.70 8.63
N ILE A 111 -12.08 -6.21 7.56
CA ILE A 111 -12.52 -5.06 6.77
C ILE A 111 -13.89 -5.33 6.14
N ALA A 112 -14.04 -6.47 5.45
CA ALA A 112 -15.30 -6.86 4.83
C ALA A 112 -16.43 -7.02 5.86
N ALA A 113 -16.16 -7.66 7.00
CA ALA A 113 -17.15 -7.86 8.06
C ALA A 113 -17.64 -6.55 8.70
N ARG A 114 -16.84 -5.48 8.65
CA ARG A 114 -17.23 -4.15 9.14
C ARG A 114 -18.07 -3.34 8.15
N GLY A 115 -18.32 -3.87 6.96
CA GLY A 115 -19.11 -3.19 5.93
C GLY A 115 -18.41 -2.03 5.24
N ILE A 116 -17.07 -1.98 5.28
CA ILE A 116 -16.27 -1.06 4.45
C ILE A 116 -16.51 -1.42 2.99
N THR A 117 -16.81 -0.42 2.15
CA THR A 117 -17.23 -0.65 0.77
C THR A 117 -16.12 -0.43 -0.25
N ARG A 118 -15.08 0.30 0.11
CA ARG A 118 -13.92 0.55 -0.74
C ARG A 118 -12.62 0.46 0.04
N VAL A 119 -11.60 -0.13 -0.57
CA VAL A 119 -10.22 -0.15 -0.07
C VAL A 119 -9.28 0.39 -1.14
N VAL A 120 -8.48 1.37 -0.78
CA VAL A 120 -7.41 1.94 -1.60
C VAL A 120 -6.09 1.46 -1.04
N ILE A 121 -5.29 0.79 -1.86
CA ILE A 121 -4.03 0.16 -1.47
C ILE A 121 -2.87 0.86 -2.17
N GLY A 122 -1.84 1.19 -1.41
CA GLY A 122 -0.63 1.77 -1.96
C GLY A 122 0.19 0.76 -2.75
N ILE A 123 0.69 -0.28 -2.10
CA ILE A 123 1.43 -1.37 -2.74
C ILE A 123 0.89 -2.74 -2.30
N ARG A 124 1.10 -3.76 -3.13
CA ARG A 124 0.89 -5.16 -2.74
C ARG A 124 1.94 -5.60 -1.74
N ASP A 125 1.53 -6.49 -0.84
CA ASP A 125 2.46 -7.12 0.08
C ASP A 125 3.32 -8.14 -0.69
N PRO A 126 4.67 -8.02 -0.67
CA PRO A 126 5.54 -8.96 -1.37
C PRO A 126 5.60 -10.35 -0.72
N HIS A 127 4.93 -10.56 0.41
CA HIS A 127 4.89 -11.86 1.07
C HIS A 127 4.14 -12.89 0.22
N PRO A 128 4.74 -14.08 -0.12
CA PRO A 128 4.14 -15.04 -1.06
C PRO A 128 2.75 -15.58 -0.68
N ARG A 129 2.37 -15.47 0.60
CA ARG A 129 1.03 -15.87 1.09
C ARG A 129 0.02 -14.74 1.03
N VAL A 130 0.44 -13.53 0.73
CA VAL A 130 -0.43 -12.34 0.62
C VAL A 130 -0.58 -11.95 -0.83
N ASP A 131 0.43 -11.47 -1.47
CA ASP A 131 0.56 -11.06 -2.89
C ASP A 131 -0.71 -11.18 -3.75
N GLY A 132 -1.66 -10.31 -3.51
CA GLY A 132 -2.99 -10.29 -4.15
C GLY A 132 -4.06 -11.15 -3.47
N ALA A 133 -3.74 -11.99 -2.48
CA ALA A 133 -4.73 -12.83 -1.81
C ALA A 133 -5.67 -12.03 -0.89
N GLY A 134 -5.16 -11.00 -0.23
CA GLY A 134 -5.98 -10.06 0.55
C GLY A 134 -6.95 -9.29 -0.32
N ILE A 135 -6.48 -8.82 -1.47
CA ILE A 135 -7.27 -8.16 -2.50
C ILE A 135 -8.38 -9.08 -3.03
N ALA A 136 -8.04 -10.35 -3.31
CA ALA A 136 -9.02 -11.34 -3.79
C ALA A 136 -10.13 -11.59 -2.76
N ILE A 137 -9.81 -11.67 -1.47
CA ILE A 137 -10.78 -11.81 -0.39
C ILE A 137 -11.72 -10.60 -0.34
N LEU A 138 -11.18 -9.38 -0.40
CA LEU A 138 -11.97 -8.14 -0.39
C LEU A 138 -12.93 -8.07 -1.59
N ARG A 139 -12.42 -8.32 -2.80
CA ARG A 139 -13.24 -8.33 -4.03
C ARG A 139 -14.33 -9.40 -4.00
N ALA A 140 -14.02 -10.60 -3.49
CA ALA A 140 -15.01 -11.67 -3.33
C ALA A 140 -16.12 -11.33 -2.32
N ALA A 141 -15.83 -10.45 -1.37
CA ALA A 141 -16.81 -9.92 -0.41
C ALA A 141 -17.59 -8.69 -0.94
N GLY A 142 -17.39 -8.28 -2.20
CA GLY A 142 -18.06 -7.13 -2.82
C GLY A 142 -17.43 -5.79 -2.49
N VAL A 143 -16.23 -5.76 -1.91
CA VAL A 143 -15.49 -4.52 -1.63
C VAL A 143 -14.79 -4.07 -2.91
N GLU A 144 -14.96 -2.80 -3.27
CA GLU A 144 -14.19 -2.18 -4.37
C GLU A 144 -12.74 -2.00 -3.95
N VAL A 145 -11.79 -2.44 -4.77
CA VAL A 145 -10.36 -2.33 -4.46
C VAL A 145 -9.64 -1.58 -5.57
N LEU A 146 -9.01 -0.46 -5.20
CA LEU A 146 -8.11 0.35 -6.01
C LEU A 146 -6.68 0.13 -5.54
N GLU A 147 -5.72 0.13 -6.47
CA GLU A 147 -4.30 -0.19 -6.20
C GLU A 147 -3.36 0.85 -6.81
N GLY A 148 -2.15 1.01 -6.25
CA GLY A 148 -1.05 1.75 -6.86
C GLY A 148 -1.00 3.24 -6.50
N PHE A 149 -1.68 3.67 -5.45
CA PHE A 149 -1.65 5.07 -5.01
C PHE A 149 -0.41 5.36 -4.15
N CYS A 150 0.36 6.39 -4.52
CA CYS A 150 1.60 6.81 -3.84
C CYS A 150 2.64 5.67 -3.74
N GLU A 151 2.69 4.79 -4.75
CA GLU A 151 3.57 3.62 -4.74
C GLU A 151 5.04 3.98 -4.47
N ALA A 152 5.55 5.05 -5.11
CA ALA A 152 6.95 5.45 -4.97
C ALA A 152 7.27 5.93 -3.55
N GLU A 153 6.38 6.69 -2.92
CA GLU A 153 6.50 7.18 -1.55
C GLU A 153 6.49 6.02 -0.54
N ILE A 154 5.57 5.08 -0.73
CA ILE A 154 5.42 3.91 0.15
C ILE A 154 6.61 2.97 0.00
N ARG A 155 7.12 2.77 -1.21
CA ARG A 155 8.33 1.96 -1.42
C ARG A 155 9.56 2.61 -0.79
N ARG A 156 9.66 3.93 -0.74
CA ARG A 156 10.71 4.63 0.03
C ARG A 156 10.53 4.44 1.53
N GLN A 157 9.29 4.51 2.02
CA GLN A 157 8.98 4.31 3.43
C GLN A 157 9.29 2.88 3.87
N LEU A 158 8.70 1.88 3.23
CA LEU A 158 8.82 0.46 3.57
C LEU A 158 10.06 -0.22 2.99
N GLY A 159 10.83 0.48 2.15
CA GLY A 159 11.97 -0.10 1.42
C GLY A 159 12.98 -0.85 2.30
N PRO A 160 13.45 -0.28 3.43
CA PRO A 160 14.35 -1.00 4.32
C PRO A 160 13.77 -2.33 4.81
N TRP A 161 12.49 -2.35 5.20
CA TRP A 161 11.80 -3.55 5.63
C TRP A 161 11.64 -4.57 4.49
N ILE A 162 11.24 -4.11 3.29
CA ILE A 162 11.09 -4.97 2.11
C ILE A 162 12.42 -5.64 1.75
N ILE A 163 13.52 -4.89 1.73
CA ILE A 163 14.85 -5.42 1.39
C ILE A 163 15.33 -6.44 2.43
N GLU A 164 15.01 -6.22 3.70
CA GLU A 164 15.40 -7.12 4.79
C GLU A 164 14.60 -8.43 4.77
N HIS A 165 13.28 -8.34 4.60
CA HIS A 165 12.36 -9.49 4.75
C HIS A 165 11.97 -10.13 3.41
N HIS A 166 12.02 -9.38 2.30
CA HIS A 166 11.61 -9.81 0.97
C HIS A 166 12.63 -9.41 -0.10
N PRO A 167 13.89 -9.85 -0.02
CA PRO A 167 14.95 -9.42 -0.95
C PRO A 167 14.72 -9.84 -2.40
N HIS A 168 13.78 -10.75 -2.66
CA HIS A 168 13.38 -11.15 -4.02
C HIS A 168 12.60 -10.04 -4.74
N GLU A 169 11.83 -9.22 -4.03
CA GLU A 169 10.99 -8.20 -4.66
C GLU A 169 11.81 -7.12 -5.40
N PRO A 170 12.88 -6.52 -4.84
CA PRO A 170 13.77 -5.67 -5.60
C PRO A 170 14.40 -6.36 -6.83
N ARG A 171 14.74 -7.65 -6.71
CA ARG A 171 15.30 -8.43 -7.83
C ARG A 171 14.29 -8.60 -8.97
N GLN A 172 13.05 -9.00 -8.66
CA GLN A 172 11.98 -9.14 -9.66
C GLN A 172 11.73 -7.80 -10.39
N ARG A 173 11.73 -6.69 -9.65
CA ARG A 173 11.56 -5.37 -10.23
C ARG A 173 12.75 -4.96 -11.11
N ALA A 174 13.96 -5.34 -10.74
CA ALA A 174 15.15 -5.13 -11.53
C ALA A 174 15.15 -5.94 -12.83
N GLU A 175 14.72 -7.20 -12.76
CA GLU A 175 14.55 -8.07 -13.94
C GLU A 175 13.54 -7.48 -14.92
N ALA A 176 12.39 -7.01 -14.44
CA ALA A 176 11.38 -6.34 -15.27
C ALA A 176 11.91 -5.06 -15.92
N LEU A 177 12.74 -4.28 -15.20
CA LEU A 177 13.40 -3.10 -15.76
C LEU A 177 14.43 -3.48 -16.83
N SER A 178 15.19 -4.57 -16.62
CA SER A 178 16.18 -5.09 -17.58
C SER A 178 15.53 -5.59 -18.85
N GLU A 179 14.44 -6.35 -18.75
CA GLU A 179 13.69 -6.86 -19.90
C GLU A 179 13.12 -5.71 -20.75
N SER A 180 12.53 -4.70 -20.10
CA SER A 180 11.98 -3.53 -20.79
C SER A 180 13.05 -2.71 -21.51
N ALA A 181 14.28 -2.70 -20.99
CA ALA A 181 15.41 -1.98 -21.57
C ALA A 181 16.20 -2.80 -22.60
N ARG A 182 15.85 -4.06 -22.88
CA ARG A 182 16.60 -5.00 -23.75
C ARG A 182 18.09 -5.10 -23.36
N LEU A 183 18.37 -5.21 -22.06
CA LEU A 183 19.74 -5.34 -21.59
C LEU A 183 20.20 -6.79 -21.69
N ASP A 184 21.33 -6.96 -22.40
CA ASP A 184 22.02 -8.24 -22.53
C ASP A 184 22.47 -8.78 -21.16
N GLN A 185 22.24 -10.07 -20.92
CA GLN A 185 22.87 -10.88 -19.88
C GLN A 185 22.45 -10.68 -18.41
N GLY A 186 21.27 -10.17 -18.11
CA GLY A 186 20.73 -10.16 -16.73
C GLY A 186 21.54 -9.32 -15.72
N ARG A 187 22.44 -8.47 -16.19
CA ARG A 187 23.17 -7.51 -15.36
C ARG A 187 22.51 -6.14 -15.42
N LEU A 188 22.22 -5.58 -14.26
CA LEU A 188 21.78 -4.19 -14.18
C LEU A 188 22.93 -3.24 -14.56
N ASP A 189 22.61 -2.20 -15.31
CA ASP A 189 23.53 -1.09 -15.50
C ASP A 189 23.56 -0.16 -14.25
N PRO A 190 24.56 0.72 -14.13
CA PRO A 190 24.65 1.65 -13.02
C PRO A 190 23.39 2.50 -12.79
N LYS A 191 22.71 2.93 -13.85
CA LYS A 191 21.51 3.77 -13.76
C LYS A 191 20.31 3.00 -13.21
N GLN A 192 20.25 1.69 -13.43
CA GLN A 192 19.20 0.83 -12.89
C GLN A 192 19.37 0.62 -11.39
N PHE A 193 20.61 0.43 -10.90
CA PHE A 193 20.88 0.41 -9.46
C PHE A 193 20.49 1.74 -8.81
N ASP A 194 20.86 2.87 -9.41
CA ASP A 194 20.49 4.19 -8.90
C ASP A 194 18.97 4.35 -8.84
N ARG A 195 18.26 3.94 -9.91
CA ARG A 195 16.79 3.99 -9.94
C ARG A 195 16.13 3.10 -8.90
N LEU A 196 16.64 1.89 -8.64
CA LEU A 196 16.13 1.03 -7.57
C LEU A 196 16.43 1.62 -6.20
N ALA A 197 17.63 2.18 -5.99
CA ALA A 197 18.00 2.87 -4.77
C ALA A 197 17.02 4.03 -4.48
N ASP A 198 16.69 4.83 -5.49
CA ASP A 198 15.68 5.89 -5.39
C ASP A 198 14.29 5.36 -5.06
N ILE A 199 13.85 4.28 -5.72
CA ILE A 199 12.53 3.67 -5.48
C ILE A 199 12.39 3.16 -4.04
N TYR A 200 13.44 2.52 -3.50
CA TYR A 200 13.42 1.93 -2.17
C TYR A 200 13.96 2.84 -1.07
N GLY A 201 14.48 4.02 -1.41
CA GLY A 201 15.03 4.98 -0.44
C GLY A 201 16.23 4.44 0.33
N VAL A 202 17.05 3.62 -0.30
CA VAL A 202 18.26 3.01 0.26
C VAL A 202 19.47 3.35 -0.58
N ASP A 203 20.68 3.15 -0.02
CA ASP A 203 21.87 3.37 -0.81
C ASP A 203 22.07 2.29 -1.91
N ARG A 204 22.77 2.68 -2.98
CA ARG A 204 23.05 1.82 -4.13
C ARG A 204 23.74 0.52 -3.75
N ALA A 205 24.67 0.56 -2.79
CA ALA A 205 25.47 -0.61 -2.41
C ALA A 205 24.54 -1.70 -1.81
N ARG A 206 23.51 -1.30 -1.08
CA ARG A 206 22.51 -2.21 -0.50
C ARG A 206 21.66 -2.90 -1.57
N ILE A 207 21.27 -2.19 -2.63
CA ILE A 207 20.63 -2.81 -3.79
C ILE A 207 21.61 -3.73 -4.53
N GLN A 208 22.82 -3.29 -4.75
CA GLN A 208 23.85 -4.06 -5.47
C GLN A 208 24.15 -5.39 -4.78
N ALA A 209 24.24 -5.41 -3.45
CA ALA A 209 24.47 -6.62 -2.65
C ALA A 209 23.43 -7.73 -2.89
N LEU A 210 22.21 -7.39 -3.32
CA LEU A 210 21.17 -8.39 -3.66
C LEU A 210 21.49 -9.19 -4.94
N PHE A 211 22.42 -8.70 -5.75
CA PHE A 211 22.80 -9.29 -7.05
C PHE A 211 24.20 -9.92 -7.04
N GLU A 212 24.95 -9.78 -5.95
CA GLU A 212 26.24 -10.44 -5.81
C GLU A 212 26.02 -11.94 -5.55
N PRO A 213 26.82 -12.82 -6.22
CA PRO A 213 26.77 -14.26 -5.92
C PRO A 213 27.30 -14.48 -4.51
N THR A 214 26.51 -15.16 -3.70
CA THR A 214 26.91 -15.70 -2.39
C THR A 214 27.91 -16.83 -2.54
#